data_4fec171411634ae4e22f22cfa7e0843e
#
_entry.id   4fec171411634ae4e22f22cfa7e0843e
#
_cell.length_a   1.000
_cell.length_b   1.000
_cell.length_c   1.000
_cell.angle_alpha   90.00
_cell.angle_beta   90.00
_cell.angle_gamma   90.00
#
_symmetry.space_group_name_H-M   'P 1'
#
loop_
_entity.id
_entity.type
_entity.pdbx_description
1 polymer ?
#
loop_
_entity_poly.entity_id
_entity_poly.type
_entity_poly.pdbx_seq_one_letter_code
_entity_poly.pdbx_strand_id
1 'polypeptide(L)'
;MQRSFEKEIYPGKWEIGAGGSALKGEDKIQAVKREIREETGIDTGELKEIYSLVHEPHRALYAGFLLTTSFDKKGIRLQEGETIDYKWISKGELIEHYESEACLPSTRERLCEFINSIR
;
A
#
# COMPACT_ATOMS: atom_id res chain seq x y z
N MET A 1 -1.01 -7.59 0.31
CA MET A 1 -0.40 -7.99 -0.98
C MET A 1 0.94 -8.66 -0.73
N GLN A 2 1.18 -9.77 -1.33
CA GLN A 2 2.47 -10.47 -1.23
C GLN A 2 3.35 -10.09 -2.40
N ARG A 3 4.57 -9.61 -2.10
CA ARG A 3 5.56 -9.24 -3.13
C ARG A 3 6.04 -10.46 -3.88
N SER A 4 6.26 -10.31 -5.18
CA SER A 4 6.85 -11.36 -6.01
C SER A 4 8.22 -11.77 -5.48
N PHE A 5 8.55 -13.05 -5.60
CA PHE A 5 9.88 -13.56 -5.26
C PHE A 5 10.97 -13.02 -6.21
N GLU A 6 10.57 -12.44 -7.35
CA GLU A 6 11.48 -11.81 -8.30
C GLU A 6 11.89 -10.39 -7.90
N LYS A 7 11.28 -9.81 -6.87
CA LYS A 7 11.63 -8.47 -6.40
C LYS A 7 12.99 -8.48 -5.73
N GLU A 8 13.79 -7.44 -5.99
CA GLU A 8 15.13 -7.30 -5.40
C GLU A 8 15.08 -6.96 -3.91
N ILE A 9 14.06 -6.18 -3.51
CA ILE A 9 13.87 -5.73 -2.13
C ILE A 9 12.70 -6.45 -1.52
N TYR A 10 12.92 -7.13 -0.39
CA TYR A 10 11.91 -7.88 0.36
C TYR A 10 11.11 -8.87 -0.49
N PRO A 11 11.76 -9.80 -1.24
CA PRO A 11 11.03 -10.78 -2.04
C PRO A 11 10.13 -11.67 -1.17
N GLY A 12 8.92 -11.95 -1.65
CA GLY A 12 7.97 -12.83 -0.99
C GLY A 12 7.34 -12.31 0.30
N LYS A 13 7.67 -11.11 0.73
CA LYS A 13 7.11 -10.51 1.95
C LYS A 13 5.71 -9.97 1.72
N TRP A 14 4.91 -9.98 2.78
CA TRP A 14 3.56 -9.40 2.76
C TRP A 14 3.63 -7.93 3.12
N GLU A 15 2.97 -7.10 2.32
CA GLU A 15 2.85 -5.66 2.53
C GLU A 15 1.41 -5.27 2.81
N ILE A 16 1.23 -4.21 3.59
CA ILE A 16 -0.08 -3.60 3.81
C ILE A 16 -0.42 -2.75 2.59
N GLY A 17 -1.49 -3.14 1.89
CA GLY A 17 -1.98 -2.40 0.74
C GLY A 17 -1.12 -2.55 -0.51
N ALA A 18 -1.19 -1.53 -1.36
CA ALA A 18 -0.51 -1.46 -2.63
C ALA A 18 0.21 -0.11 -2.76
N GLY A 19 1.19 -0.02 -3.62
CA GLY A 19 1.92 1.23 -3.80
C GLY A 19 2.81 1.23 -5.03
N GLY A 20 3.32 2.40 -5.36
CA GLY A 20 4.21 2.61 -6.48
C GLY A 20 4.67 4.05 -6.55
N SER A 21 5.25 4.43 -7.68
CA SER A 21 5.83 5.75 -7.89
C SER A 21 5.02 6.57 -8.89
N ALA A 22 4.93 7.88 -8.66
CA ALA A 22 4.30 8.79 -9.60
C ALA A 22 5.12 8.87 -10.89
N LEU A 23 4.42 8.94 -12.01
CA LEU A 23 5.01 9.21 -13.31
C LEU A 23 5.14 10.74 -13.51
N LYS A 24 6.03 11.14 -14.40
CA LYS A 24 6.21 12.55 -14.73
C LYS A 24 4.88 13.16 -15.19
N GLY A 25 4.51 14.28 -14.58
CA GLY A 25 3.27 14.99 -14.91
C GLY A 25 2.05 14.53 -14.12
N GLU A 26 2.16 13.47 -13.32
CA GLU A 26 1.09 13.04 -12.42
C GLU A 26 1.17 13.78 -11.09
N ASP A 27 0.00 14.18 -10.56
CA ASP A 27 -0.08 14.55 -9.15
C ASP A 27 -0.22 13.28 -8.29
N LYS A 28 -0.16 13.43 -6.97
CA LYS A 28 -0.21 12.27 -6.06
C LYS A 28 -1.52 11.51 -6.10
N ILE A 29 -2.65 12.20 -6.35
CA ILE A 29 -3.96 11.56 -6.46
C ILE A 29 -4.06 10.74 -7.74
N GLN A 30 -3.61 11.29 -8.86
CA GLN A 30 -3.55 10.57 -10.13
C GLN A 30 -2.66 9.34 -10.03
N ALA A 31 -1.50 9.50 -9.39
CA ALA A 31 -0.54 8.41 -9.21
C ALA A 31 -1.14 7.27 -8.38
N VAL A 32 -1.78 7.56 -7.24
CA VAL A 32 -2.33 6.51 -6.37
C VAL A 32 -3.49 5.80 -7.05
N LYS A 33 -4.36 6.51 -7.78
CA LYS A 33 -5.46 5.89 -8.51
C LYS A 33 -4.97 4.94 -9.60
N ARG A 34 -3.95 5.36 -10.33
CA ARG A 34 -3.33 4.53 -11.38
C ARG A 34 -2.69 3.27 -10.78
N GLU A 35 -1.89 3.44 -9.73
CA GLU A 35 -1.19 2.33 -9.09
C GLU A 35 -2.15 1.31 -8.50
N ILE A 36 -3.20 1.75 -7.82
CA ILE A 36 -4.21 0.84 -7.26
C ILE A 36 -4.89 0.05 -8.38
N ARG A 37 -5.25 0.71 -9.47
CA ARG A 37 -5.88 0.03 -10.61
C ARG A 37 -4.95 -0.98 -11.26
N GLU A 38 -3.67 -0.63 -11.42
CA GLU A 38 -2.68 -1.54 -12.03
C GLU A 38 -2.40 -2.75 -11.13
N GLU A 39 -2.28 -2.53 -9.84
CA GLU A 39 -1.88 -3.60 -8.90
C GLU A 39 -3.04 -4.44 -8.39
N THR A 40 -4.25 -3.92 -8.37
CA THR A 40 -5.40 -4.61 -7.78
C THR A 40 -6.63 -4.69 -8.69
N GLY A 41 -6.71 -3.85 -9.69
CA GLY A 41 -7.91 -3.71 -10.52
C GLY A 41 -8.98 -2.80 -9.92
N ILE A 42 -8.80 -2.29 -8.71
CA ILE A 42 -9.77 -1.41 -8.06
C ILE A 42 -9.75 -0.04 -8.74
N ASP A 43 -10.93 0.39 -9.23
CA ASP A 43 -11.11 1.62 -9.99
C ASP A 43 -12.11 2.59 -9.37
N THR A 44 -12.69 2.23 -8.22
CA THR A 44 -13.72 3.03 -7.54
C THR A 44 -13.42 3.13 -6.05
N GLY A 45 -13.90 4.22 -5.44
CA GLY A 45 -13.79 4.41 -4.00
C GLY A 45 -13.43 5.84 -3.64
N GLU A 46 -13.37 6.09 -2.34
CA GLU A 46 -13.00 7.40 -1.79
C GLU A 46 -11.61 7.33 -1.16
N LEU A 47 -10.77 8.31 -1.50
CA LEU A 47 -9.41 8.42 -1.00
C LEU A 47 -9.33 9.46 0.11
N LYS A 48 -8.59 9.11 1.18
CA LYS A 48 -8.24 10.02 2.25
C LYS A 48 -6.74 9.92 2.49
N GLU A 49 -6.04 11.03 2.41
CA GLU A 49 -4.61 11.05 2.70
C GLU A 49 -4.38 10.81 4.18
N ILE A 50 -3.53 9.84 4.51
CA ILE A 50 -3.24 9.46 5.90
C ILE A 50 -1.82 9.78 6.33
N TYR A 51 -0.90 10.00 5.39
CA TYR A 51 0.42 10.54 5.68
C TYR A 51 1.04 11.20 4.46
N SER A 52 1.94 12.14 4.71
CA SER A 52 2.78 12.75 3.70
C SER A 52 4.11 13.10 4.37
N LEU A 53 5.21 12.63 3.80
CA LEU A 53 6.53 12.91 4.35
C LEU A 53 7.58 13.01 3.25
N VAL A 54 8.62 13.80 3.54
CA VAL A 54 9.77 13.94 2.66
C VAL A 54 10.92 13.13 3.24
N HIS A 55 11.49 12.24 2.43
CA HIS A 55 12.63 11.41 2.83
C HIS A 55 13.93 12.03 2.36
N GLU A 56 14.80 12.40 3.30
CA GLU A 56 16.15 12.86 3.01
C GLU A 56 17.11 11.66 2.86
N PRO A 57 18.19 11.75 2.07
CA PRO A 57 18.68 12.92 1.35
C PRO A 57 18.09 13.11 -0.06
N HIS A 58 17.29 12.16 -0.53
CA HIS A 58 16.80 12.15 -1.92
C HIS A 58 15.61 13.09 -2.15
N ARG A 59 15.07 13.69 -1.10
CA ARG A 59 13.92 14.58 -1.14
C ARG A 59 12.71 13.97 -1.85
N ALA A 60 12.57 12.64 -1.75
CA ALA A 60 11.43 11.95 -2.28
C ALA A 60 10.22 12.20 -1.39
N LEU A 61 9.09 12.55 -2.01
CA LEU A 61 7.82 12.72 -1.31
C LEU A 61 7.11 11.36 -1.25
N TYR A 62 6.79 10.93 -0.04
CA TYR A 62 5.97 9.74 0.19
C TYR A 62 4.61 10.18 0.71
N ALA A 63 3.54 9.72 0.07
CA ALA A 63 2.18 9.98 0.51
C ALA A 63 1.41 8.67 0.58
N GLY A 64 0.63 8.50 1.63
CA GLY A 64 -0.20 7.32 1.82
C GLY A 64 -1.66 7.70 1.88
N PHE A 65 -2.51 6.84 1.33
CA PHE A 65 -3.94 7.08 1.24
C PHE A 65 -4.72 5.88 1.76
N LEU A 66 -5.84 6.16 2.41
CA LEU A 66 -6.84 5.16 2.73
C LEU A 66 -7.90 5.20 1.64
N LEU A 67 -8.09 4.09 0.94
CA LEU A 67 -9.18 3.94 -0.02
C LEU A 67 -10.32 3.18 0.62
N THR A 68 -11.51 3.77 0.65
CA THR A 68 -12.73 3.09 1.06
C THR A 68 -13.51 2.74 -0.19
N THR A 69 -13.79 1.46 -0.38
CA THR A 69 -14.42 0.97 -1.61
C THR A 69 -15.37 -0.17 -1.31
N SER A 70 -16.37 -0.33 -2.18
CA SER A 70 -17.26 -1.49 -2.21
C SER A 70 -16.88 -2.49 -3.31
N PHE A 71 -15.68 -2.36 -3.86
CA PHE A 71 -15.17 -3.27 -4.89
C PHE A 71 -15.22 -4.72 -4.40
N ASP A 72 -15.57 -5.65 -5.31
CA ASP A 72 -15.65 -7.08 -4.99
C ASP A 72 -14.29 -7.60 -4.51
N LYS A 73 -14.26 -8.11 -3.29
CA LYS A 73 -13.05 -8.66 -2.68
C LYS A 73 -12.43 -9.80 -3.48
N LYS A 74 -13.24 -10.50 -4.27
CA LYS A 74 -12.79 -11.60 -5.14
C LYS A 74 -12.37 -11.10 -6.52
N GLY A 75 -12.61 -9.84 -6.83
CA GLY A 75 -12.30 -9.23 -8.12
C GLY A 75 -10.89 -8.66 -8.24
N ILE A 76 -10.03 -8.89 -7.26
CA ILE A 76 -8.65 -8.40 -7.29
C ILE A 76 -7.86 -9.06 -8.42
N ARG A 77 -7.17 -8.25 -9.21
CA ARG A 77 -6.27 -8.70 -10.27
C ARG A 77 -4.85 -8.30 -9.91
N LEU A 78 -3.98 -9.29 -9.77
CA LEU A 78 -2.58 -9.07 -9.42
C LEU A 78 -1.79 -8.61 -10.64
N GLN A 79 -0.89 -7.64 -10.42
CA GLN A 79 0.03 -7.18 -11.46
C GLN A 79 1.20 -8.15 -11.57
N GLU A 80 1.38 -8.72 -12.77
CA GLU A 80 2.46 -9.66 -13.04
C GLU A 80 3.83 -9.04 -12.77
N GLY A 81 4.69 -9.80 -12.10
CA GLY A 81 6.04 -9.36 -11.73
C GLY A 81 6.12 -8.52 -10.47
N GLU A 82 4.99 -8.00 -9.97
CA GLU A 82 4.95 -7.15 -8.76
C GLU A 82 4.44 -7.91 -7.55
N THR A 83 3.27 -8.55 -7.66
CA THR A 83 2.65 -9.29 -6.56
C THR A 83 2.18 -10.66 -7.01
N ILE A 84 2.15 -11.62 -6.09
CA ILE A 84 1.80 -13.01 -6.37
C ILE A 84 0.58 -13.51 -5.60
N ASP A 85 0.15 -12.77 -4.59
CA ASP A 85 -1.02 -13.16 -3.79
C ASP A 85 -1.58 -11.95 -3.06
N TYR A 86 -2.80 -12.09 -2.55
CA TYR A 86 -3.44 -11.09 -1.72
C TYR A 86 -4.34 -11.77 -0.70
N LYS A 87 -4.64 -11.06 0.38
CA LYS A 87 -5.66 -11.48 1.34
C LYS A 87 -6.32 -10.27 1.96
N TRP A 88 -7.56 -10.42 2.34
CA TRP A 88 -8.30 -9.44 3.10
C TRP A 88 -8.20 -9.79 4.58
N ILE A 89 -7.94 -8.80 5.39
CA ILE A 89 -7.76 -9.00 6.83
C ILE A 89 -8.65 -8.01 7.61
N SER A 90 -8.97 -8.38 8.85
CA SER A 90 -9.71 -7.51 9.75
C SER A 90 -8.81 -6.39 10.30
N LYS A 91 -9.44 -5.39 10.92
CA LYS A 91 -8.70 -4.33 11.61
C LYS A 91 -7.78 -4.91 12.70
N GLY A 92 -8.27 -5.88 13.47
CA GLY A 92 -7.46 -6.53 14.50
C GLY A 92 -6.25 -7.25 13.93
N GLU A 93 -6.43 -7.98 12.83
CA GLU A 93 -5.34 -8.64 12.14
C GLU A 93 -4.34 -7.65 11.55
N LEU A 94 -4.80 -6.50 11.07
CA LEU A 94 -3.93 -5.44 10.59
C LEU A 94 -3.02 -4.91 11.70
N ILE A 95 -3.58 -4.62 12.86
CA ILE A 95 -2.83 -4.14 14.02
C ILE A 95 -1.82 -5.19 14.48
N GLU A 96 -2.24 -6.45 14.51
CA GLU A 96 -1.39 -7.59 14.86
C GLU A 96 -0.20 -7.72 13.90
N HIS A 97 -0.44 -7.62 12.60
CA HIS A 97 0.64 -7.64 11.59
C HIS A 97 1.59 -6.46 11.78
N TYR A 98 1.03 -5.25 11.99
CA TYR A 98 1.82 -4.04 12.19
C TYR A 98 2.78 -4.18 13.40
N GLU A 99 2.34 -4.83 14.45
CA GLU A 99 3.14 -5.05 15.65
C GLU A 99 4.11 -6.23 15.55
N SER A 100 3.97 -7.06 14.52
CA SER A 100 4.79 -8.25 14.33
C SER A 100 6.14 -7.93 13.66
N GLU A 101 7.05 -8.88 13.73
CA GLU A 101 8.34 -8.80 13.05
C GLU A 101 8.21 -8.87 11.53
N ALA A 102 7.06 -9.37 11.02
CA ALA A 102 6.79 -9.45 9.60
C ALA A 102 6.50 -8.09 8.97
N CYS A 103 6.18 -7.05 9.77
CA CYS A 103 5.93 -5.72 9.26
C CYS A 103 7.24 -5.08 8.79
N LEU A 104 7.24 -4.56 7.57
CA LEU A 104 8.41 -3.89 7.02
C LEU A 104 8.71 -2.59 7.81
N PRO A 105 9.98 -2.29 8.10
CA PRO A 105 10.33 -1.10 8.89
C PRO A 105 9.81 0.22 8.32
N SER A 106 9.85 0.37 7.00
CA SER A 106 9.34 1.58 6.33
C SER A 106 7.82 1.73 6.50
N THR A 107 7.09 0.61 6.44
CA THR A 107 5.65 0.59 6.66
C THR A 107 5.33 1.00 8.10
N ARG A 108 6.08 0.47 9.05
CA ARG A 108 5.90 0.79 10.46
C ARG A 108 6.07 2.29 10.74
N GLU A 109 7.11 2.88 10.16
CA GLU A 109 7.37 4.31 10.28
C GLU A 109 6.22 5.15 9.68
N ARG A 110 5.82 4.81 8.46
CA ARG A 110 4.82 5.58 7.71
C ARG A 110 3.42 5.48 8.28
N LEU A 111 3.02 4.32 8.79
CA LEU A 111 1.66 4.08 9.25
C LEU A 111 1.45 4.26 10.74
N CYS A 112 2.46 4.67 11.48
CA CYS A 112 2.40 4.79 12.95
C CYS A 112 1.19 5.61 13.42
N GLU A 113 1.01 6.82 12.89
CA GLU A 113 -0.10 7.70 13.30
C GLU A 113 -1.45 7.13 12.92
N PHE A 114 -1.55 6.57 11.71
CA PHE A 114 -2.79 5.96 11.23
C PHE A 114 -3.20 4.78 12.12
N ILE A 115 -2.27 3.88 12.39
CA ILE A 115 -2.55 2.71 13.24
C ILE A 115 -2.97 3.15 14.63
N ASN A 116 -2.32 4.15 15.22
CA ASN A 116 -2.71 4.66 16.52
C ASN A 116 -4.12 5.28 16.50
N SER A 117 -4.54 5.84 15.38
CA SER A 117 -5.87 6.44 15.24
C SER A 117 -6.99 5.42 15.18
N ILE A 118 -6.71 4.18 14.81
CA ILE A 118 -7.72 3.11 14.68
C ILE A 118 -7.71 2.09 15.82
N ARG A 119 -6.76 2.20 16.73
CA ARG A 119 -6.69 1.30 17.91
C ARG A 119 -7.89 1.39 18.82
#